data_465b90e1c8df3e86e4bff6fa4f7143b9
#
_entry.id   465b90e1c8df3e86e4bff6fa4f7143b9
#
_cell.length_a   1.000
_cell.length_b   1.000
_cell.length_c   1.000
_cell.angle_alpha   90.00
_cell.angle_beta   90.00
_cell.angle_gamma   90.00
#
_symmetry.space_group_name_H-M   'P 1'
#
loop_
_entity.id
_entity.type
_entity.pdbx_description
1 polymer ?
#
loop_
_entity_poly.entity_id
_entity_poly.type
_entity_poly.pdbx_seq_one_letter_code
_entity_poly.pdbx_strand_id
1 'polypeptide(L)'
;MMLSVIGLVCLIAAVAFQVFGRHVLNSTPTWAESLSLLLVLFVTMMGAAVGVRDAGHIGFESLADLLSPPAKRRLCLVVHALVLLFGAMMAWYCGELAVSVHAVKIPNLGLSEAWKYVPALLSGVLIVLFSLEHIIATYRNQKVVLAWL
;
A
#
# COMPACT_ATOMS: atom_id res chain seq x y z
N MET A 1 -0.88 5.39 -9.93
CA MET A 1 0.08 4.64 -10.77
C MET A 1 1.41 5.37 -11.00
N MET A 2 1.44 6.60 -11.50
CA MET A 2 2.70 7.35 -11.74
C MET A 2 3.58 7.51 -10.49
N LEU A 3 2.99 7.82 -9.33
CA LEU A 3 3.73 7.94 -8.06
C LEU A 3 4.45 6.64 -7.65
N SER A 4 3.82 5.50 -7.85
CA SER A 4 4.43 4.18 -7.55
C SER A 4 5.57 3.85 -8.50
N VAL A 5 5.45 4.22 -9.78
CA VAL A 5 6.51 4.03 -10.79
C VAL A 5 7.71 4.93 -10.47
N ILE A 6 7.48 6.19 -10.17
CA ILE A 6 8.54 7.13 -9.76
C ILE A 6 9.24 6.62 -8.49
N GLY A 7 8.46 6.20 -7.49
CA GLY A 7 9.00 5.61 -6.27
C GLY A 7 9.86 4.38 -6.52
N LEU A 8 9.43 3.50 -7.45
CA LEU A 8 10.18 2.31 -7.83
C LEU A 8 11.51 2.68 -8.53
N VAL A 9 11.49 3.64 -9.45
CA VAL A 9 12.72 4.12 -10.12
C VAL A 9 13.67 4.73 -9.11
N CYS A 10 13.18 5.57 -8.19
CA CYS A 10 13.99 6.13 -7.12
C CYS A 10 14.58 5.05 -6.20
N LEU A 11 13.81 4.01 -5.88
CA LEU A 11 14.26 2.87 -5.10
C LEU A 11 15.41 2.14 -5.80
N ILE A 12 15.24 1.81 -7.08
CA ILE A 12 16.28 1.13 -7.88
C ILE A 12 17.56 1.98 -7.92
N ALA A 13 17.43 3.29 -8.15
CA ALA A 13 18.58 4.19 -8.16
C ALA A 13 19.29 4.27 -6.80
N ALA A 14 18.53 4.34 -5.69
CA ALA A 14 19.08 4.37 -4.34
C ALA A 14 19.82 3.07 -3.99
N VAL A 15 19.24 1.91 -4.33
CA VAL A 15 19.87 0.60 -4.09
C VAL A 15 21.10 0.43 -4.98
N ALA A 16 21.04 0.82 -6.25
CA ALA A 16 22.20 0.77 -7.14
C ALA A 16 23.35 1.64 -6.62
N PHE A 17 23.05 2.85 -6.15
CA PHE A 17 24.04 3.74 -5.54
C PHE A 17 24.64 3.13 -4.26
N GLN A 18 23.80 2.53 -3.42
CA GLN A 18 24.24 1.85 -2.19
C GLN A 18 25.19 0.68 -2.50
N VAL A 19 24.83 -0.17 -3.48
CA VAL A 19 25.64 -1.32 -3.90
C VAL A 19 26.97 -0.85 -4.50
N PHE A 20 26.94 0.17 -5.34
CA PHE A 20 28.15 0.77 -5.92
C PHE A 20 29.06 1.36 -4.83
N GLY A 21 28.52 2.14 -3.89
CA GLY A 21 29.26 2.69 -2.77
C GLY A 21 29.93 1.61 -1.90
N ARG A 22 29.20 0.50 -1.68
CA ARG A 22 29.72 -0.62 -0.90
C ARG A 22 30.87 -1.37 -1.58
N HIS A 23 30.75 -1.64 -2.90
CA HIS A 23 31.71 -2.50 -3.61
C HIS A 23 32.85 -1.73 -4.26
N VAL A 24 32.64 -0.49 -4.68
CA VAL A 24 33.63 0.32 -5.38
C VAL A 24 34.33 1.31 -4.45
N LEU A 25 33.58 2.02 -3.62
CA LEU A 25 34.12 3.04 -2.71
C LEU A 25 34.48 2.47 -1.34
N ASN A 26 34.18 1.19 -1.06
CA ASN A 26 34.38 0.53 0.23
C ASN A 26 33.83 1.34 1.43
N SER A 27 32.84 2.19 1.16
CA SER A 27 32.16 3.09 2.11
C SER A 27 30.66 2.96 1.88
N THR A 28 29.95 2.43 2.88
CA THR A 28 28.50 2.32 2.83
C THR A 28 27.88 3.60 3.37
N PRO A 29 27.20 4.41 2.54
CA PRO A 29 26.43 5.54 3.05
C PRO A 29 25.22 4.99 3.82
N THR A 30 25.29 5.01 5.16
CA THR A 30 24.27 4.46 6.06
C THR A 30 22.90 5.15 5.92
N TRP A 31 22.88 6.38 5.43
CA TRP A 31 21.64 7.09 5.09
C TRP A 31 20.90 6.45 3.89
N ALA A 32 21.64 5.89 2.93
CA ALA A 32 21.04 5.27 1.74
C ALA A 32 20.25 4.00 2.09
N GLU A 33 20.68 3.23 3.07
CA GLU A 33 19.96 2.07 3.58
C GLU A 33 18.62 2.47 4.20
N SER A 34 18.62 3.46 5.10
CA SER A 34 17.42 3.97 5.75
C SER A 34 16.44 4.59 4.74
N LEU A 35 16.95 5.29 3.72
CA LEU A 35 16.15 5.87 2.65
C LEU A 35 15.52 4.77 1.79
N SER A 36 16.28 3.74 1.42
CA SER A 36 15.77 2.61 0.63
C SER A 36 14.63 1.89 1.35
N LEU A 37 14.75 1.66 2.66
CA LEU A 37 13.69 1.07 3.47
C LEU A 37 12.41 1.92 3.46
N LEU A 38 12.53 3.25 3.60
CA LEU A 38 11.37 4.15 3.50
C LEU A 38 10.72 4.10 2.12
N LEU A 39 11.51 4.09 1.05
CA LEU A 39 11.00 4.00 -0.33
C LEU A 39 10.30 2.67 -0.59
N VAL A 40 10.85 1.55 -0.11
CA VAL A 40 10.19 0.23 -0.21
C VAL A 40 8.84 0.26 0.47
N LEU A 41 8.77 0.76 1.71
CA LEU A 41 7.50 0.87 2.44
C LEU A 41 6.49 1.74 1.67
N PHE A 42 6.94 2.86 1.13
CA PHE A 42 6.07 3.76 0.36
C PHE A 42 5.52 3.08 -0.90
N VAL A 43 6.40 2.48 -1.70
CA VAL A 43 6.01 1.82 -2.96
C VAL A 43 5.10 0.62 -2.69
N THR A 44 5.44 -0.24 -1.72
CA THR A 44 4.64 -1.42 -1.41
C THR A 44 3.27 -1.07 -0.85
N MET A 45 3.19 -0.14 0.09
CA MET A 45 1.91 0.24 0.71
C MET A 45 1.01 0.98 -0.28
N MET A 46 1.55 1.90 -1.09
CA MET A 46 0.77 2.55 -2.15
C MET A 46 0.36 1.57 -3.24
N GLY A 47 1.24 0.64 -3.60
CA GLY A 47 0.93 -0.44 -4.55
C GLY A 47 -0.18 -1.36 -4.04
N ALA A 48 -0.18 -1.69 -2.75
CA ALA A 48 -1.24 -2.48 -2.13
C ALA A 48 -2.60 -1.76 -2.19
N ALA A 49 -2.65 -0.46 -1.92
CA ALA A 49 -3.89 0.32 -2.02
C ALA A 49 -4.45 0.36 -3.46
N VAL A 50 -3.56 0.55 -4.45
CA VAL A 50 -3.94 0.48 -5.88
C VAL A 50 -4.39 -0.93 -6.25
N GLY A 51 -3.71 -1.97 -5.73
CA GLY A 51 -4.10 -3.36 -5.93
C GLY A 51 -5.51 -3.65 -5.43
N VAL A 52 -5.92 -3.11 -4.28
CA VAL A 52 -7.30 -3.23 -3.78
C VAL A 52 -8.29 -2.57 -4.72
N ARG A 53 -7.96 -1.41 -5.30
CA ARG A 53 -8.80 -0.73 -6.27
C ARG A 53 -8.97 -1.52 -7.55
N ASP A 54 -7.87 -2.01 -8.13
CA ASP A 54 -7.86 -2.60 -9.48
C ASP A 54 -8.10 -4.11 -9.45
N ALA A 55 -7.65 -4.83 -8.41
CA ALA A 55 -7.72 -6.28 -8.28
C ALA A 55 -9.01 -6.80 -7.63
N GLY A 56 -9.96 -5.93 -7.32
CA GLY A 56 -11.24 -6.32 -6.68
C GLY A 56 -12.03 -7.40 -7.42
N HIS A 57 -11.63 -7.74 -8.64
CA HIS A 57 -12.32 -8.71 -9.48
C HIS A 57 -11.45 -9.88 -9.96
N ILE A 58 -10.12 -9.71 -10.12
CA ILE A 58 -9.30 -10.69 -10.86
C ILE A 58 -9.07 -11.99 -10.06
N GLY A 59 -8.87 -11.91 -8.74
CA GLY A 59 -8.62 -13.11 -7.92
C GLY A 59 -9.86 -13.95 -7.60
N PHE A 60 -11.04 -13.34 -7.65
CA PHE A 60 -12.29 -13.99 -7.28
C PHE A 60 -13.17 -14.38 -8.48
N GLU A 61 -12.86 -13.92 -9.70
CA GLU A 61 -13.68 -14.24 -10.89
C GLU A 61 -13.72 -15.73 -11.11
N SER A 62 -12.61 -16.43 -11.06
CA SER A 62 -12.56 -17.89 -11.26
C SER A 62 -13.35 -18.67 -10.19
N LEU A 63 -13.36 -18.22 -8.95
CA LEU A 63 -14.14 -18.84 -7.88
C LEU A 63 -15.61 -18.41 -7.94
N ALA A 64 -15.84 -17.16 -8.30
CA ALA A 64 -17.16 -16.57 -8.38
C ALA A 64 -17.98 -17.09 -9.57
N ASP A 65 -17.34 -17.56 -10.64
CA ASP A 65 -18.00 -18.16 -11.81
C ASP A 65 -18.53 -19.57 -11.51
N LEU A 66 -18.04 -20.21 -10.45
CA LEU A 66 -18.57 -21.49 -9.94
C LEU A 66 -19.78 -21.30 -9.02
N LEU A 67 -20.08 -20.06 -8.59
CA LEU A 67 -21.18 -19.78 -7.67
C LEU A 67 -22.42 -19.22 -8.38
N SER A 68 -23.60 -19.48 -7.79
CA SER A 68 -24.84 -18.87 -8.23
C SER A 68 -24.81 -17.33 -8.07
N PRO A 69 -25.50 -16.55 -8.94
CA PRO A 69 -25.47 -15.09 -8.90
C PRO A 69 -25.69 -14.45 -7.52
N PRO A 70 -26.63 -14.93 -6.67
CA PRO A 70 -26.82 -14.36 -5.34
C PRO A 70 -25.66 -14.69 -4.37
N ALA A 71 -25.02 -15.87 -4.53
CA ALA A 71 -23.88 -16.26 -3.71
C ALA A 71 -22.61 -15.46 -4.09
N LYS A 72 -22.40 -15.23 -5.40
CA LYS A 72 -21.34 -14.36 -5.92
C LYS A 72 -21.40 -12.96 -5.29
N ARG A 73 -22.58 -12.35 -5.27
CA ARG A 73 -22.79 -11.02 -4.69
C ARG A 73 -22.49 -10.98 -3.19
N ARG A 74 -22.96 -11.99 -2.43
CA ARG A 74 -22.68 -12.08 -0.97
C ARG A 74 -21.18 -12.25 -0.70
N LEU A 75 -20.51 -13.13 -1.43
CA LEU A 75 -19.07 -13.33 -1.29
C LEU A 75 -18.30 -12.03 -1.56
N CYS A 76 -18.63 -11.32 -2.63
CA CYS A 76 -18.01 -10.04 -2.96
C CYS A 76 -18.18 -9.01 -1.83
N LEU A 77 -19.37 -8.88 -1.26
CA LEU A 77 -19.63 -7.97 -0.14
C LEU A 77 -18.84 -8.36 1.11
N VAL A 78 -18.77 -9.65 1.44
CA VAL A 78 -18.01 -10.13 2.60
C VAL A 78 -16.53 -9.81 2.45
N VAL A 79 -15.95 -10.09 1.27
CA VAL A 79 -14.54 -9.82 1.00
C VAL A 79 -14.22 -8.32 1.12
N HIS A 80 -15.01 -7.46 0.48
CA HIS A 80 -14.78 -6.01 0.58
C HIS A 80 -15.01 -5.46 1.99
N ALA A 81 -15.94 -6.05 2.77
CA ALA A 81 -16.12 -5.70 4.17
C ALA A 81 -14.91 -6.09 5.03
N LEU A 82 -14.31 -7.27 4.80
CA LEU A 82 -13.09 -7.69 5.49
C LEU A 82 -11.90 -6.82 5.11
N VAL A 83 -11.74 -6.47 3.82
CA VAL A 83 -10.68 -5.57 3.35
C VAL A 83 -10.84 -4.17 3.93
N LEU A 84 -12.08 -3.66 4.01
CA LEU A 84 -12.39 -2.40 4.66
C LEU A 84 -12.00 -2.41 6.14
N LEU A 85 -12.40 -3.46 6.87
CA LEU A 85 -12.04 -3.62 8.28
C LEU A 85 -10.53 -3.66 8.47
N PHE A 86 -9.82 -4.41 7.65
CA PHE A 86 -8.36 -4.47 7.66
C PHE A 86 -7.73 -3.10 7.41
N GLY A 87 -8.18 -2.36 6.38
CA GLY A 87 -7.71 -1.01 6.07
C GLY A 87 -7.95 -0.03 7.22
N ALA A 88 -9.12 -0.10 7.86
CA ALA A 88 -9.45 0.74 9.00
C ALA A 88 -8.56 0.44 10.22
N MET A 89 -8.35 -0.82 10.55
CA MET A 89 -7.44 -1.23 11.62
C MET A 89 -5.99 -0.79 11.32
N MET A 90 -5.54 -0.98 10.08
CA MET A 90 -4.21 -0.55 9.65
C MET A 90 -4.03 0.96 9.79
N ALA A 91 -5.00 1.77 9.33
CA ALA A 91 -4.95 3.21 9.46
C ALA A 91 -4.93 3.66 10.93
N TRP A 92 -5.76 3.05 11.77
CA TRP A 92 -5.83 3.37 13.19
C TRP A 92 -4.52 3.07 13.92
N TYR A 93 -4.06 1.82 13.86
CA TYR A 93 -2.86 1.40 14.59
C TYR A 93 -1.57 2.05 14.06
N CYS A 94 -1.45 2.22 12.74
CA CYS A 94 -0.30 2.95 12.18
C CYS A 94 -0.30 4.43 12.57
N GLY A 95 -1.49 5.05 12.70
CA GLY A 95 -1.62 6.40 13.20
C GLY A 95 -1.18 6.52 14.66
N GLU A 96 -1.64 5.63 15.52
CA GLU A 96 -1.27 5.57 16.94
C GLU A 96 0.24 5.32 17.13
N LEU A 97 0.80 4.38 16.35
CA LEU A 97 2.25 4.12 16.33
C LEU A 97 3.05 5.34 15.85
N ALA A 98 2.62 6.01 14.79
CA ALA A 98 3.29 7.20 14.28
C ALA A 98 3.37 8.31 15.34
N VAL A 99 2.28 8.49 16.10
CA VAL A 99 2.26 9.45 17.22
C VAL A 99 3.18 9.02 18.35
N SER A 100 3.20 7.75 18.72
CA SER A 100 4.03 7.26 19.84
C SER A 100 5.54 7.34 19.57
N VAL A 101 5.96 7.19 18.31
CA VAL A 101 7.38 7.21 17.92
C VAL A 101 7.84 8.54 17.29
N HIS A 102 7.01 9.57 17.29
CA HIS A 102 7.33 10.83 16.60
C HIS A 102 8.62 11.52 17.14
N ALA A 103 8.92 11.34 18.43
CA ALA A 103 10.11 11.90 19.07
C ALA A 103 11.40 11.09 18.78
N VAL A 104 11.25 9.84 18.31
CA VAL A 104 12.38 8.97 17.98
C VAL A 104 12.88 9.33 16.59
N LYS A 105 14.22 9.51 16.46
CA LYS A 105 14.85 9.84 15.18
C LYS A 105 15.44 8.60 14.53
N ILE A 106 15.25 8.48 13.21
CA ILE A 106 15.92 7.45 12.41
C ILE A 106 17.42 7.76 12.41
N PRO A 107 18.28 6.81 12.84
CA PRO A 107 19.72 6.97 12.75
C PRO A 107 20.14 7.36 11.32
N ASN A 108 21.10 8.30 11.22
CA ASN A 108 21.71 8.74 9.95
C ASN A 108 20.84 9.58 8.99
N LEU A 109 19.51 9.64 9.14
CA LEU A 109 18.63 10.49 8.34
C LEU A 109 18.17 11.74 9.09
N GLY A 110 18.20 11.73 10.42
CA GLY A 110 17.68 12.84 11.23
C GLY A 110 16.15 13.03 11.18
N LEU A 111 15.46 12.22 10.40
CA LEU A 111 14.00 12.22 10.28
C LEU A 111 13.36 11.47 11.46
N SER A 112 12.14 11.83 11.82
CA SER A 112 11.36 11.10 12.82
C SER A 112 11.04 9.67 12.32
N GLU A 113 11.07 8.71 13.23
CA GLU A 113 10.71 7.33 12.93
C GLU A 113 9.22 7.18 12.51
N ALA A 114 8.38 8.13 12.86
CA ALA A 114 6.99 8.22 12.42
C ALA A 114 6.83 8.16 10.90
N TRP A 115 7.83 8.62 10.12
CA TRP A 115 7.80 8.57 8.66
C TRP A 115 7.69 7.16 8.08
N LYS A 116 8.09 6.13 8.81
CA LYS A 116 7.92 4.73 8.41
C LYS A 116 6.45 4.29 8.41
N TYR A 117 5.62 4.90 9.25
CA TYR A 117 4.21 4.54 9.40
C TYR A 117 3.26 5.36 8.52
N VAL A 118 3.73 6.53 8.04
CA VAL A 118 2.94 7.40 7.14
C VAL A 118 2.44 6.67 5.88
N PRO A 119 3.27 5.91 5.14
CA PRO A 119 2.78 5.19 3.95
C PRO A 119 1.71 4.16 4.28
N ALA A 120 1.84 3.45 5.42
CA ALA A 120 0.87 2.46 5.84
C ALA A 120 -0.45 3.11 6.29
N LEU A 121 -0.40 4.24 6.98
CA LEU A 121 -1.58 5.03 7.35
C LEU A 121 -2.31 5.52 6.10
N LEU A 122 -1.61 6.15 5.16
CA LEU A 122 -2.20 6.62 3.90
C LEU A 122 -2.81 5.48 3.08
N SER A 123 -2.08 4.36 2.98
CA SER A 123 -2.56 3.17 2.30
C SER A 123 -3.82 2.61 2.97
N GLY A 124 -3.86 2.54 4.30
CA GLY A 124 -5.04 2.10 5.05
C GLY A 124 -6.27 2.96 4.76
N VAL A 125 -6.11 4.28 4.75
CA VAL A 125 -7.21 5.21 4.40
C VAL A 125 -7.67 4.99 2.95
N LEU A 126 -6.76 4.85 2.00
CA LEU A 126 -7.09 4.59 0.60
C LEU A 126 -7.81 3.23 0.42
N ILE A 127 -7.35 2.19 1.12
CA ILE A 127 -8.01 0.87 1.11
C ILE A 127 -9.46 0.98 1.61
N VAL A 128 -9.70 1.72 2.69
CA VAL A 128 -11.06 1.96 3.19
C VAL A 128 -11.92 2.66 2.14
N LEU A 129 -11.40 3.72 1.51
CA LEU A 129 -12.15 4.46 0.49
C LEU A 129 -12.49 3.59 -0.73
N PHE A 130 -11.51 2.85 -1.25
CA PHE A 130 -11.72 1.97 -2.40
C PHE A 130 -12.64 0.79 -2.06
N SER A 131 -12.54 0.22 -0.86
CA SER A 131 -13.46 -0.84 -0.43
C SER A 131 -14.89 -0.35 -0.29
N LEU A 132 -15.09 0.88 0.20
CA LEU A 132 -16.40 1.51 0.23
C LEU A 132 -16.96 1.73 -1.18
N GLU A 133 -16.14 2.22 -2.11
CA GLU A 133 -16.53 2.37 -3.51
C GLU A 133 -17.01 1.05 -4.12
N HIS A 134 -16.26 -0.04 -3.90
CA HIS A 134 -16.62 -1.38 -4.37
C HIS A 134 -17.93 -1.90 -3.73
N ILE A 135 -18.13 -1.68 -2.43
CA ILE A 135 -19.37 -2.05 -1.75
C ILE A 135 -20.56 -1.31 -2.35
N ILE A 136 -20.44 0.02 -2.52
CA ILE A 136 -21.51 0.86 -3.10
C ILE A 136 -21.80 0.44 -4.55
N ALA A 137 -20.77 0.20 -5.35
CA ALA A 137 -20.91 -0.26 -6.72
C ALA A 137 -21.64 -1.61 -6.81
N THR A 138 -21.29 -2.56 -5.92
CA THR A 138 -21.96 -3.86 -5.81
C THR A 138 -23.43 -3.71 -5.42
N TYR A 139 -23.78 -2.77 -4.54
CA TYR A 139 -25.18 -2.48 -4.19
C TYR A 139 -25.95 -1.88 -5.37
N ARG A 140 -25.30 -0.98 -6.14
CA ARG A 140 -25.92 -0.30 -7.30
C ARG A 140 -25.88 -1.10 -8.59
N ASN A 141 -25.33 -2.32 -8.55
CA ASN A 141 -25.16 -3.17 -9.73
C ASN A 141 -24.34 -2.50 -10.87
N GLN A 142 -23.41 -1.62 -10.50
CA GLN A 142 -22.53 -0.89 -11.41
C GLN A 142 -21.13 -1.51 -11.36
N LYS A 143 -20.42 -1.52 -12.49
CA LYS A 143 -19.01 -1.91 -12.52
C LYS A 143 -18.15 -0.72 -12.14
N VAL A 144 -17.18 -0.91 -11.24
CA VAL A 144 -16.17 0.11 -10.92
C VAL A 144 -15.26 0.30 -12.14
N VAL A 145 -15.07 1.55 -12.57
CA VAL A 145 -14.21 1.88 -13.71
C VAL A 145 -12.76 1.73 -13.26
N LEU A 146 -12.00 0.91 -13.99
CA LEU A 146 -10.56 0.73 -13.74
C LEU A 146 -9.80 2.04 -14.03
N ALA A 147 -8.82 2.37 -13.18
CA ALA A 147 -8.11 3.65 -13.23
C ALA A 147 -7.21 3.83 -14.48
N TRP A 148 -7.05 2.78 -15.30
CA TRP A 148 -6.18 2.77 -16.49
C TRP A 148 -6.93 2.53 -17.81
N LEU A 149 -8.25 2.61 -17.78
CA LEU A 149 -9.11 2.80 -18.94
C LEU A 149 -9.57 4.26 -18.99
#